data_da9a491b7e7dc13f5517d37f05bb5a58
#
_entry.id   da9a491b7e7dc13f5517d37f05bb5a58
#
_cell.length_a   1.000
_cell.length_b   1.000
_cell.length_c   1.000
_cell.angle_alpha   90.00
_cell.angle_beta   90.00
_cell.angle_gamma   90.00
#
_symmetry.space_group_name_H-M   'P 1'
#
loop_
_entity.id
_entity.type
_entity.pdbx_description
1 polymer ?
#
loop_
_entity_poly.entity_id
_entity_poly.type
_entity_poly.pdbx_seq_one_letter_code
_entity_poly.pdbx_strand_id
1 'polypeptide(L)'
;MATGITIYGCEQDEAVLFRRMAPRCGVTPTITEAPASEANAELARGNQCVSVGHKSRITDSTLLALGRVGVRYISTRSVGFDHIDVEYAESLGITVGNIAYSPDSVADYAVMLMLMVVRDVRSVLRRADLHDYRLNAVRGRELRDLTIGVIGTGRIGVAVMDRLRGFGCGVLAHDSRPRNSADYVPLDELLRVSDVVTLHTPLNPGTHHLLDRDRIALMKDGAVVINTGRGPLIDTKALVEALENGSLGGAALDVIEGEEGIFYTDCRARDIDSEALLRLRRLPNVLITPHTAYYTDHALSDTVENSLINCLSFANGGMQ
;
A
#
# COMPACT_ATOMS: atom_id res chain seq x y z
N MET A 1 27.23 -18.68 -16.70
CA MET A 1 26.12 -19.58 -16.25
C MET A 1 24.92 -18.68 -15.97
N ALA A 2 23.69 -19.13 -16.21
CA ALA A 2 22.50 -18.37 -15.88
C ALA A 2 22.35 -18.24 -14.35
N THR A 3 21.96 -17.07 -13.85
CA THR A 3 21.75 -16.83 -12.43
C THR A 3 20.42 -17.45 -11.98
N GLY A 4 20.46 -18.35 -11.00
CA GLY A 4 19.25 -18.93 -10.40
C GLY A 4 18.58 -17.94 -9.45
N ILE A 5 17.26 -17.78 -9.54
CA ILE A 5 16.45 -16.97 -8.63
C ILE A 5 15.21 -17.76 -8.23
N THR A 6 14.92 -17.86 -6.93
CA THR A 6 13.65 -18.45 -6.47
C THR A 6 12.62 -17.35 -6.19
N ILE A 7 11.42 -17.51 -6.72
CA ILE A 7 10.34 -16.54 -6.70
C ILE A 7 9.18 -17.14 -5.91
N TYR A 8 8.96 -16.62 -4.70
CA TYR A 8 7.91 -17.06 -3.78
C TYR A 8 6.69 -16.16 -3.84
N GLY A 9 5.52 -16.70 -3.52
CA GLY A 9 4.25 -15.96 -3.50
C GLY A 9 3.96 -15.32 -4.84
N CYS A 10 4.24 -16.05 -5.93
CA CYS A 10 4.14 -15.57 -7.30
C CYS A 10 2.85 -16.11 -7.93
N GLU A 11 1.85 -15.26 -8.03
CA GLU A 11 0.59 -15.60 -8.68
C GLU A 11 0.73 -15.71 -10.20
N GLN A 12 -0.31 -16.21 -10.85
CA GLN A 12 -0.24 -16.59 -12.27
C GLN A 12 0.10 -15.41 -13.20
N ASP A 13 -0.40 -14.22 -12.93
CA ASP A 13 -0.14 -13.00 -13.70
C ASP A 13 1.34 -12.57 -13.61
N GLU A 14 1.91 -12.54 -12.41
CA GLU A 14 3.35 -12.30 -12.21
C GLU A 14 4.20 -13.43 -12.83
N ALA A 15 3.77 -14.68 -12.68
CA ALA A 15 4.50 -15.84 -13.22
C ALA A 15 4.65 -15.79 -14.75
N VAL A 16 3.62 -15.32 -15.46
CA VAL A 16 3.69 -15.10 -16.92
C VAL A 16 4.77 -14.07 -17.26
N LEU A 17 4.85 -12.97 -16.49
CA LEU A 17 5.86 -11.93 -16.69
C LEU A 17 7.27 -12.45 -16.40
N PHE A 18 7.46 -13.15 -15.26
CA PHE A 18 8.75 -13.75 -14.94
C PHE A 18 9.23 -14.73 -15.99
N ARG A 19 8.36 -15.65 -16.48
CA ARG A 19 8.71 -16.62 -17.54
C ARG A 19 9.10 -15.92 -18.84
N ARG A 20 8.51 -14.75 -19.14
CA ARG A 20 8.81 -13.95 -20.32
C ARG A 20 10.11 -13.16 -20.19
N MET A 21 10.36 -12.55 -19.02
CA MET A 21 11.46 -11.60 -18.83
C MET A 21 12.76 -12.26 -18.36
N ALA A 22 12.70 -13.23 -17.44
CA ALA A 22 13.87 -13.85 -16.84
C ALA A 22 14.88 -14.42 -17.85
N PRO A 23 14.47 -15.17 -18.91
CA PRO A 23 15.42 -15.67 -19.90
C PRO A 23 16.17 -14.56 -20.65
N ARG A 24 15.51 -13.41 -20.89
CA ARG A 24 16.13 -12.26 -21.57
C ARG A 24 17.22 -11.60 -20.72
N CYS A 25 17.13 -11.77 -19.41
CA CYS A 25 18.10 -11.28 -18.42
C CYS A 25 19.16 -12.34 -18.05
N GLY A 26 19.16 -13.52 -18.67
CA GLY A 26 20.06 -14.62 -18.29
C GLY A 26 19.73 -15.25 -16.94
N VAL A 27 18.47 -15.19 -16.52
CA VAL A 27 17.97 -15.75 -15.26
C VAL A 27 17.22 -17.05 -15.50
N THR A 28 17.48 -18.05 -14.64
CA THR A 28 16.67 -19.28 -14.55
C THR A 28 15.78 -19.19 -13.30
N PRO A 29 14.44 -18.91 -13.46
CA PRO A 29 13.55 -18.73 -12.34
C PRO A 29 13.02 -20.07 -11.83
N THR A 30 13.01 -20.26 -10.50
CA THR A 30 12.21 -21.27 -9.80
C THR A 30 10.99 -20.58 -9.22
N ILE A 31 9.79 -20.83 -9.75
CA ILE A 31 8.57 -20.09 -9.40
C ILE A 31 7.65 -20.96 -8.56
N THR A 32 7.12 -20.40 -7.46
CA THR A 32 6.09 -21.01 -6.63
C THR A 32 5.02 -20.00 -6.20
N GLU A 33 3.75 -20.41 -6.20
CA GLU A 33 2.63 -19.61 -5.69
C GLU A 33 2.66 -19.55 -4.15
N ALA A 34 3.27 -20.54 -3.50
CA ALA A 34 3.38 -20.56 -2.05
C ALA A 34 4.27 -19.39 -1.55
N PRO A 35 3.88 -18.66 -0.50
CA PRO A 35 4.74 -17.68 0.14
C PRO A 35 5.98 -18.38 0.74
N ALA A 36 7.08 -17.62 0.90
CA ALA A 36 8.27 -18.15 1.54
C ALA A 36 7.96 -18.57 2.99
N SER A 37 8.42 -19.75 3.35
CA SER A 37 8.23 -20.34 4.67
C SER A 37 9.37 -21.31 5.00
N GLU A 38 9.48 -21.73 6.26
CA GLU A 38 10.42 -22.76 6.66
C GLU A 38 10.22 -24.07 5.86
N ALA A 39 8.97 -24.42 5.61
CA ALA A 39 8.61 -25.67 4.92
C ALA A 39 9.08 -25.74 3.46
N ASN A 40 9.27 -24.58 2.81
CA ASN A 40 9.63 -24.51 1.40
C ASN A 40 10.94 -23.76 1.10
N ALA A 41 11.71 -23.39 2.13
CA ALA A 41 13.01 -22.72 1.98
C ALA A 41 14.00 -23.52 1.10
N GLU A 42 13.89 -24.85 1.12
CA GLU A 42 14.73 -25.75 0.30
C GLU A 42 14.61 -25.49 -1.22
N LEU A 43 13.52 -24.88 -1.70
CA LEU A 43 13.38 -24.49 -3.09
C LEU A 43 14.43 -23.44 -3.52
N ALA A 44 14.98 -22.70 -2.55
CA ALA A 44 16.03 -21.72 -2.81
C ALA A 44 17.45 -22.29 -2.76
N ARG A 45 17.63 -23.59 -2.47
CA ARG A 45 18.97 -24.20 -2.39
C ARG A 45 19.74 -24.02 -3.70
N GLY A 46 20.93 -23.44 -3.60
CA GLY A 46 21.79 -23.12 -4.74
C GLY A 46 21.51 -21.74 -5.38
N ASN A 47 20.45 -21.04 -4.97
CA ASN A 47 20.15 -19.68 -5.40
C ASN A 47 20.48 -18.70 -4.26
N GLN A 48 21.38 -17.75 -4.51
CA GLN A 48 21.73 -16.72 -3.52
C GLN A 48 20.66 -15.62 -3.42
N CYS A 49 19.84 -15.48 -4.44
CA CYS A 49 18.82 -14.45 -4.51
C CYS A 49 17.42 -15.07 -4.52
N VAL A 50 16.52 -14.46 -3.75
CA VAL A 50 15.09 -14.78 -3.79
C VAL A 50 14.27 -13.53 -4.03
N SER A 51 13.11 -13.70 -4.69
CA SER A 51 12.11 -12.65 -4.87
C SER A 51 10.85 -13.03 -4.10
N VAL A 52 10.35 -12.12 -3.25
CA VAL A 52 9.17 -12.35 -2.40
C VAL A 52 8.09 -11.28 -2.65
N GLY A 53 6.82 -11.65 -2.50
CA GLY A 53 5.71 -10.71 -2.52
C GLY A 53 5.48 -10.10 -1.13
N HIS A 54 4.66 -9.03 -1.08
CA HIS A 54 4.31 -8.32 0.16
C HIS A 54 3.02 -8.83 0.81
N LYS A 55 2.32 -9.77 0.16
CA LYS A 55 1.02 -10.29 0.63
C LYS A 55 1.12 -11.18 1.89
N SER A 56 2.33 -11.58 2.25
CA SER A 56 2.62 -12.43 3.41
C SER A 56 3.85 -11.95 4.14
N ARG A 57 3.81 -12.01 5.47
CA ARG A 57 4.95 -11.67 6.31
C ARG A 57 6.04 -12.74 6.18
N ILE A 58 7.29 -12.31 6.11
CA ILE A 58 8.46 -13.17 6.19
C ILE A 58 8.89 -13.22 7.67
N THR A 59 8.67 -14.36 8.31
CA THR A 59 8.98 -14.53 9.74
C THR A 59 10.48 -14.73 9.97
N ASP A 60 10.94 -14.52 11.20
CA ASP A 60 12.35 -14.73 11.60
C ASP A 60 12.79 -16.17 11.34
N SER A 61 11.92 -17.13 11.62
CA SER A 61 12.19 -18.54 11.34
C SER A 61 12.32 -18.83 9.83
N THR A 62 11.53 -18.13 8.98
CA THR A 62 11.67 -18.19 7.53
C THR A 62 13.00 -17.57 7.07
N LEU A 63 13.39 -16.41 7.61
CA LEU A 63 14.69 -15.78 7.32
C LEU A 63 15.85 -16.69 7.69
N LEU A 64 15.80 -17.30 8.87
CA LEU A 64 16.81 -18.26 9.32
C LEU A 64 16.89 -19.48 8.37
N ALA A 65 15.76 -20.04 7.94
CA ALA A 65 15.72 -21.17 7.02
C ALA A 65 16.31 -20.80 5.65
N LEU A 66 15.95 -19.63 5.10
CA LEU A 66 16.52 -19.12 3.85
C LEU A 66 18.04 -18.90 3.95
N GLY A 67 18.52 -18.33 5.06
CA GLY A 67 19.96 -18.15 5.30
C GLY A 67 20.74 -19.48 5.35
N ARG A 68 20.15 -20.52 5.95
CA ARG A 68 20.74 -21.87 6.04
C ARG A 68 20.89 -22.56 4.67
N VAL A 69 19.98 -22.31 3.74
CA VAL A 69 20.07 -22.89 2.38
C VAL A 69 20.94 -22.06 1.43
N GLY A 70 21.51 -20.94 1.91
CA GLY A 70 22.48 -20.14 1.17
C GLY A 70 21.95 -18.85 0.56
N VAL A 71 20.72 -18.42 0.87
CA VAL A 71 20.19 -17.12 0.45
C VAL A 71 20.99 -15.99 1.11
N ARG A 72 21.31 -14.95 0.32
CA ARG A 72 22.06 -13.76 0.74
C ARG A 72 21.37 -12.47 0.37
N TYR A 73 20.37 -12.55 -0.52
CA TYR A 73 19.62 -11.39 -0.97
C TYR A 73 18.14 -11.71 -1.12
N ILE A 74 17.31 -10.84 -0.59
CA ILE A 74 15.85 -10.87 -0.75
C ILE A 74 15.43 -9.60 -1.50
N SER A 75 14.87 -9.74 -2.69
CA SER A 75 14.17 -8.66 -3.39
C SER A 75 12.68 -8.74 -3.08
N THR A 76 12.14 -7.76 -2.35
CA THR A 76 10.69 -7.69 -2.19
C THR A 76 10.04 -6.97 -3.36
N ARG A 77 8.97 -7.55 -3.91
CA ARG A 77 8.18 -7.00 -5.03
C ARG A 77 7.20 -5.92 -4.54
N SER A 78 7.72 -4.99 -3.74
CA SER A 78 6.96 -3.87 -3.18
C SER A 78 7.86 -2.67 -2.87
N VAL A 79 7.27 -1.50 -2.75
CA VAL A 79 7.97 -0.29 -2.30
C VAL A 79 8.20 -0.34 -0.79
N GLY A 80 7.18 -0.71 -0.01
CA GLY A 80 7.31 -0.93 1.42
C GLY A 80 7.85 -2.34 1.72
N PHE A 81 8.60 -2.49 2.79
CA PHE A 81 9.24 -3.75 3.20
C PHE A 81 9.00 -4.08 4.68
N ASP A 82 7.99 -3.47 5.27
CA ASP A 82 7.56 -3.64 6.67
C ASP A 82 7.10 -5.08 7.01
N HIS A 83 6.87 -5.92 6.00
CA HIS A 83 6.58 -7.35 6.15
C HIS A 83 7.84 -8.22 6.35
N ILE A 84 9.05 -7.62 6.36
CA ILE A 84 10.34 -8.29 6.57
C ILE A 84 11.07 -7.60 7.72
N ASP A 85 11.56 -8.37 8.72
CA ASP A 85 12.48 -7.83 9.70
C ASP A 85 13.87 -7.68 9.07
N VAL A 86 14.18 -6.45 8.63
CA VAL A 86 15.42 -6.13 7.92
C VAL A 86 16.63 -6.26 8.84
N GLU A 87 16.53 -5.82 10.10
CA GLU A 87 17.64 -5.89 11.07
C GLU A 87 17.98 -7.35 11.36
N TYR A 88 16.97 -8.18 11.53
CA TYR A 88 17.21 -9.61 11.73
C TYR A 88 17.76 -10.27 10.47
N ALA A 89 17.27 -9.95 9.27
CA ALA A 89 17.82 -10.45 8.01
C ALA A 89 19.30 -10.09 7.86
N GLU A 90 19.67 -8.83 8.12
CA GLU A 90 21.07 -8.36 8.08
C GLU A 90 21.96 -9.11 9.09
N SER A 91 21.46 -9.41 10.29
CA SER A 91 22.17 -10.20 11.29
C SER A 91 22.49 -11.63 10.83
N LEU A 92 21.71 -12.16 9.88
CA LEU A 92 21.92 -13.45 9.22
C LEU A 92 22.78 -13.35 7.95
N GLY A 93 23.27 -12.17 7.60
CA GLY A 93 24.02 -11.90 6.37
C GLY A 93 23.14 -11.92 5.12
N ILE A 94 21.84 -11.59 5.26
CA ILE A 94 20.88 -11.47 4.17
C ILE A 94 20.58 -9.99 3.97
N THR A 95 20.91 -9.45 2.81
CA THR A 95 20.53 -8.09 2.40
C THR A 95 19.10 -8.08 1.87
N VAL A 96 18.32 -7.09 2.27
CA VAL A 96 16.94 -6.89 1.78
C VAL A 96 16.90 -5.67 0.86
N GLY A 97 16.40 -5.84 -0.35
CA GLY A 97 16.16 -4.75 -1.30
C GLY A 97 14.70 -4.68 -1.71
N ASN A 98 14.17 -3.47 -1.76
CA ASN A 98 12.85 -3.20 -2.29
C ASN A 98 12.90 -2.78 -3.76
N ILE A 99 11.75 -2.75 -4.42
CA ILE A 99 11.64 -2.26 -5.79
C ILE A 99 10.92 -0.90 -5.83
N ALA A 100 11.16 -0.18 -6.90
CA ALA A 100 10.36 0.98 -7.27
C ALA A 100 9.55 0.65 -8.52
N TYR A 101 8.28 0.99 -8.54
CA TYR A 101 7.41 0.97 -9.72
C TYR A 101 6.85 2.36 -9.98
N SER A 102 6.17 2.56 -11.12
CA SER A 102 5.53 3.84 -11.43
C SER A 102 4.61 4.28 -10.28
N PRO A 103 4.76 5.51 -9.76
CA PRO A 103 3.87 6.04 -8.73
C PRO A 103 2.45 6.29 -9.24
N ASP A 104 2.26 6.25 -10.56
CA ASP A 104 1.03 6.68 -11.21
C ASP A 104 -0.16 5.78 -10.87
N SER A 105 0.04 4.46 -10.76
CA SER A 105 -1.01 3.53 -10.38
C SER A 105 -1.68 3.90 -9.05
N VAL A 106 -0.86 4.11 -8.00
CA VAL A 106 -1.37 4.47 -6.67
C VAL A 106 -1.89 5.89 -6.64
N ALA A 107 -1.26 6.82 -7.38
CA ALA A 107 -1.70 8.21 -7.43
C ALA A 107 -3.07 8.36 -8.12
N ASP A 108 -3.29 7.68 -9.24
CA ASP A 108 -4.59 7.63 -9.92
C ASP A 108 -5.67 7.05 -9.00
N TYR A 109 -5.32 5.95 -8.31
CA TYR A 109 -6.23 5.26 -7.41
C TYR A 109 -6.61 6.13 -6.21
N ALA A 110 -5.66 6.84 -5.60
CA ALA A 110 -5.92 7.75 -4.49
C ALA A 110 -6.87 8.89 -4.91
N VAL A 111 -6.66 9.50 -6.08
CA VAL A 111 -7.56 10.54 -6.61
C VAL A 111 -8.95 9.97 -6.93
N MET A 112 -9.03 8.78 -7.52
CA MET A 112 -10.30 8.09 -7.72
C MET A 112 -11.05 7.90 -6.40
N LEU A 113 -10.38 7.39 -5.36
CA LEU A 113 -10.97 7.19 -4.04
C LEU A 113 -11.46 8.51 -3.43
N MET A 114 -10.69 9.62 -3.56
CA MET A 114 -11.14 10.95 -3.14
C MET A 114 -12.44 11.33 -3.81
N LEU A 115 -12.49 11.25 -5.14
CA LEU A 115 -13.69 11.56 -5.92
C LEU A 115 -14.89 10.71 -5.51
N MET A 116 -14.67 9.41 -5.29
CA MET A 116 -15.75 8.50 -4.88
C MET A 116 -16.34 8.85 -3.51
N VAL A 117 -15.50 9.21 -2.53
CA VAL A 117 -16.00 9.57 -1.19
C VAL A 117 -16.67 10.92 -1.19
N VAL A 118 -16.06 11.97 -1.76
CA VAL A 118 -16.64 13.33 -1.74
C VAL A 118 -17.93 13.43 -2.58
N ARG A 119 -18.19 12.47 -3.47
CA ARG A 119 -19.41 12.37 -4.29
C ARG A 119 -20.38 11.29 -3.80
N ASP A 120 -20.12 10.65 -2.66
CA ASP A 120 -20.95 9.57 -2.08
C ASP A 120 -21.30 8.46 -3.11
N VAL A 121 -20.31 8.10 -3.96
CA VAL A 121 -20.51 7.17 -5.08
C VAL A 121 -20.98 5.80 -4.59
N ARG A 122 -20.49 5.32 -3.43
CA ARG A 122 -20.91 4.05 -2.85
C ARG A 122 -22.42 3.98 -2.61
N SER A 123 -22.99 5.01 -1.97
CA SER A 123 -24.43 5.07 -1.72
C SER A 123 -25.23 5.22 -3.02
N VAL A 124 -24.72 6.01 -3.97
CA VAL A 124 -25.36 6.18 -5.27
C VAL A 124 -25.46 4.84 -6.02
N LEU A 125 -24.35 4.09 -6.13
CA LEU A 125 -24.33 2.81 -6.82
C LEU A 125 -25.23 1.79 -6.12
N ARG A 126 -25.14 1.67 -4.79
CA ARG A 126 -25.95 0.75 -4.02
C ARG A 126 -27.45 1.00 -4.19
N ARG A 127 -27.86 2.26 -4.27
CA ARG A 127 -29.27 2.61 -4.52
C ARG A 127 -29.66 2.28 -5.96
N ALA A 128 -28.80 2.57 -6.92
CA ALA A 128 -29.03 2.23 -8.32
C ALA A 128 -29.21 0.72 -8.53
N ASP A 129 -28.43 -0.10 -7.84
CA ASP A 129 -28.59 -1.58 -7.85
C ASP A 129 -29.96 -2.03 -7.29
N LEU A 130 -30.55 -1.22 -6.43
CA LEU A 130 -31.91 -1.43 -5.88
C LEU A 130 -33.01 -0.71 -6.69
N HIS A 131 -32.70 -0.21 -7.88
CA HIS A 131 -33.59 0.57 -8.74
C HIS A 131 -34.14 1.87 -8.11
N ASP A 132 -33.44 2.43 -7.10
CA ASP A 132 -33.76 3.74 -6.55
C ASP A 132 -32.91 4.84 -7.23
N TYR A 133 -33.48 5.48 -8.23
CA TYR A 133 -32.82 6.50 -9.06
C TYR A 133 -33.09 7.95 -8.60
N ARG A 134 -33.68 8.15 -7.44
CA ARG A 134 -33.96 9.48 -6.89
C ARG A 134 -32.65 10.17 -6.49
N LEU A 135 -32.60 11.50 -6.54
CA LEU A 135 -31.46 12.25 -6.01
C LEU A 135 -31.28 12.00 -4.51
N ASN A 136 -30.02 11.94 -4.08
CA ASN A 136 -29.67 11.77 -2.67
C ASN A 136 -30.01 13.04 -1.87
N ALA A 137 -30.34 12.87 -0.59
CA ALA A 137 -30.45 13.97 0.36
C ALA A 137 -29.09 14.66 0.60
N VAL A 138 -28.00 13.90 0.56
CA VAL A 138 -26.62 14.41 0.69
C VAL A 138 -26.09 14.77 -0.69
N ARG A 139 -25.69 16.05 -0.84
CA ARG A 139 -25.04 16.52 -2.07
C ARG A 139 -23.54 16.23 -2.01
N GLY A 140 -22.98 15.75 -3.13
CA GLY A 140 -21.54 15.65 -3.28
C GLY A 140 -20.88 17.03 -3.34
N ARG A 141 -19.56 17.05 -3.05
CA ARG A 141 -18.71 18.26 -3.10
C ARG A 141 -17.86 18.24 -4.36
N GLU A 142 -17.45 19.41 -4.85
CA GLU A 142 -16.48 19.56 -5.95
C GLU A 142 -15.07 19.72 -5.37
N LEU A 143 -14.08 19.04 -5.97
CA LEU A 143 -12.69 19.11 -5.44
C LEU A 143 -12.15 20.54 -5.44
N ARG A 144 -12.53 21.39 -6.42
CA ARG A 144 -12.07 22.78 -6.49
C ARG A 144 -12.40 23.61 -5.25
N ASP A 145 -13.44 23.23 -4.51
CA ASP A 145 -13.90 23.94 -3.31
C ASP A 145 -13.24 23.42 -2.04
N LEU A 146 -12.32 22.43 -2.17
CA LEU A 146 -11.72 21.71 -1.06
C LEU A 146 -10.24 22.03 -0.91
N THR A 147 -9.76 21.94 0.32
CA THR A 147 -8.34 21.90 0.66
C THR A 147 -7.94 20.46 0.89
N ILE A 148 -6.94 19.98 0.14
CA ILE A 148 -6.41 18.61 0.23
C ILE A 148 -5.07 18.65 0.95
N GLY A 149 -4.98 17.97 2.09
CA GLY A 149 -3.72 17.77 2.83
C GLY A 149 -3.03 16.48 2.38
N VAL A 150 -1.84 16.60 1.84
CA VAL A 150 -1.00 15.46 1.39
C VAL A 150 0.10 15.21 2.41
N ILE A 151 0.03 14.07 3.08
CA ILE A 151 1.03 13.66 4.07
C ILE A 151 1.99 12.64 3.43
N GLY A 152 3.26 13.03 3.33
CA GLY A 152 4.28 12.31 2.58
C GLY A 152 4.37 12.79 1.13
N THR A 153 5.49 13.43 0.79
CA THR A 153 5.77 13.99 -0.54
C THR A 153 6.88 13.24 -1.26
N GLY A 154 6.92 11.93 -1.05
CA GLY A 154 7.70 11.00 -1.86
C GLY A 154 7.15 10.90 -3.29
N ARG A 155 7.61 9.92 -4.05
CA ARG A 155 7.20 9.73 -5.46
C ARG A 155 5.68 9.70 -5.66
N ILE A 156 4.96 8.96 -4.81
CA ILE A 156 3.49 8.82 -4.89
C ILE A 156 2.80 10.13 -4.50
N GLY A 157 3.17 10.74 -3.37
CA GLY A 157 2.54 11.98 -2.92
C GLY A 157 2.74 13.13 -3.90
N VAL A 158 3.92 13.25 -4.53
CA VAL A 158 4.16 14.22 -5.61
C VAL A 158 3.23 13.94 -6.80
N ALA A 159 3.13 12.68 -7.23
CA ALA A 159 2.26 12.30 -8.34
C ALA A 159 0.77 12.57 -8.05
N VAL A 160 0.33 12.42 -6.80
CA VAL A 160 -1.02 12.82 -6.35
C VAL A 160 -1.20 14.34 -6.45
N MET A 161 -0.25 15.13 -5.91
CA MET A 161 -0.32 16.59 -5.98
C MET A 161 -0.37 17.09 -7.42
N ASP A 162 0.40 16.49 -8.33
CA ASP A 162 0.40 16.86 -9.75
C ASP A 162 -0.96 16.65 -10.40
N ARG A 163 -1.66 15.56 -10.06
CA ARG A 163 -3.03 15.29 -10.52
C ARG A 163 -4.05 16.29 -9.96
N LEU A 164 -3.91 16.60 -8.67
CA LEU A 164 -4.82 17.52 -7.98
C LEU A 164 -4.78 18.95 -8.54
N ARG A 165 -3.64 19.38 -9.10
CA ARG A 165 -3.54 20.68 -9.79
C ARG A 165 -4.58 20.85 -10.89
N GLY A 166 -4.90 19.77 -11.62
CA GLY A 166 -5.90 19.79 -12.69
C GLY A 166 -7.33 20.03 -12.19
N PHE A 167 -7.61 19.78 -10.90
CA PHE A 167 -8.92 20.01 -10.30
C PHE A 167 -9.10 21.43 -9.74
N GLY A 168 -8.02 22.22 -9.62
CA GLY A 168 -8.06 23.57 -9.09
C GLY A 168 -8.34 23.67 -7.60
N CYS A 169 -8.16 22.59 -6.84
CA CYS A 169 -8.29 22.57 -5.38
C CYS A 169 -7.06 23.17 -4.69
N GLY A 170 -7.24 23.60 -3.43
CA GLY A 170 -6.10 23.93 -2.56
C GLY A 170 -5.34 22.66 -2.18
N VAL A 171 -4.02 22.69 -2.28
CA VAL A 171 -3.16 21.54 -1.90
C VAL A 171 -2.12 22.00 -0.90
N LEU A 172 -2.13 21.40 0.29
CA LEU A 172 -1.11 21.58 1.33
C LEU A 172 -0.33 20.28 1.50
N ALA A 173 0.93 20.39 1.87
CA ALA A 173 1.81 19.26 2.03
C ALA A 173 2.43 19.21 3.43
N HIS A 174 2.66 17.99 3.92
CA HIS A 174 3.50 17.72 5.07
C HIS A 174 4.47 16.59 4.77
N ASP A 175 5.74 16.80 5.09
CA ASP A 175 6.77 15.77 5.02
C ASP A 175 7.86 16.07 6.05
N SER A 176 8.45 15.04 6.65
CA SER A 176 9.59 15.19 7.56
C SER A 176 10.86 15.67 6.83
N ARG A 177 10.91 15.51 5.51
CA ARG A 177 12.02 15.90 4.63
C ARG A 177 11.51 16.55 3.36
N PRO A 178 11.03 17.80 3.42
CA PRO A 178 10.55 18.54 2.24
C PRO A 178 11.60 18.58 1.12
N ARG A 179 11.19 18.24 -0.11
CA ARG A 179 12.13 18.13 -1.25
C ARG A 179 11.71 18.87 -2.51
N ASN A 180 10.50 19.41 -2.53
CA ASN A 180 9.94 20.10 -3.70
C ASN A 180 9.36 21.47 -3.29
N SER A 181 8.81 22.21 -4.25
CA SER A 181 8.22 23.54 -4.05
C SER A 181 6.74 23.52 -3.65
N ALA A 182 6.27 22.49 -2.91
CA ALA A 182 4.91 22.47 -2.42
C ALA A 182 4.71 23.42 -1.23
N ASP A 183 3.46 23.77 -0.94
CA ASP A 183 3.09 24.57 0.22
C ASP A 183 3.13 23.69 1.48
N TYR A 184 4.30 23.62 2.11
CA TYR A 184 4.50 22.82 3.32
C TYR A 184 4.05 23.55 4.57
N VAL A 185 3.28 22.81 5.38
CA VAL A 185 2.82 23.26 6.70
C VAL A 185 3.10 22.18 7.77
N PRO A 186 3.12 22.54 9.06
CA PRO A 186 3.15 21.57 10.15
C PRO A 186 1.96 20.59 10.07
N LEU A 187 2.15 19.35 10.52
CA LEU A 187 1.12 18.31 10.43
C LEU A 187 -0.21 18.72 11.04
N ASP A 188 -0.16 19.25 12.28
CA ASP A 188 -1.36 19.65 13.00
C ASP A 188 -2.10 20.82 12.33
N GLU A 189 -1.38 21.71 11.66
CA GLU A 189 -1.98 22.78 10.86
C GLU A 189 -2.65 22.20 9.61
N LEU A 190 -1.97 21.31 8.89
CA LEU A 190 -2.54 20.61 7.74
C LEU A 190 -3.87 19.94 8.13
N LEU A 191 -3.91 19.22 9.27
CA LEU A 191 -5.10 18.52 9.71
C LEU A 191 -6.27 19.48 10.01
N ARG A 192 -6.00 20.64 10.64
CA ARG A 192 -7.05 21.63 10.98
C ARG A 192 -7.69 22.30 9.77
N VAL A 193 -6.96 22.42 8.67
CA VAL A 193 -7.44 23.21 7.51
C VAL A 193 -7.86 22.36 6.31
N SER A 194 -7.53 21.05 6.32
CA SER A 194 -7.83 20.17 5.19
C SER A 194 -9.25 19.60 5.25
N ASP A 195 -9.91 19.57 4.12
CA ASP A 195 -11.20 18.90 3.92
C ASP A 195 -11.01 17.42 3.57
N VAL A 196 -9.89 17.10 2.95
CA VAL A 196 -9.47 15.73 2.64
C VAL A 196 -8.00 15.58 3.06
N VAL A 197 -7.68 14.53 3.78
CA VAL A 197 -6.31 14.17 4.15
C VAL A 197 -5.94 12.85 3.49
N THR A 198 -4.81 12.80 2.80
CA THR A 198 -4.33 11.60 2.10
C THR A 198 -2.91 11.22 2.54
N LEU A 199 -2.71 9.94 2.80
CA LEU A 199 -1.48 9.39 3.40
C LEU A 199 -0.61 8.68 2.35
N HIS A 200 0.64 9.15 2.19
CA HIS A 200 1.63 8.61 1.25
C HIS A 200 3.02 8.49 1.90
N THR A 201 3.06 8.26 3.20
CA THR A 201 4.28 8.09 3.99
C THR A 201 4.54 6.59 4.25
N PRO A 202 5.81 6.15 4.38
CA PRO A 202 6.12 4.78 4.77
C PRO A 202 5.73 4.51 6.23
N LEU A 203 5.45 3.24 6.54
CA LEU A 203 5.26 2.79 7.93
C LEU A 203 6.63 2.58 8.59
N ASN A 204 6.84 3.24 9.70
CA ASN A 204 8.00 3.08 10.58
C ASN A 204 7.61 3.51 12.02
N PRO A 205 8.47 3.35 13.03
CA PRO A 205 8.13 3.75 14.41
C PRO A 205 7.67 5.19 14.58
N GLY A 206 8.16 6.13 13.74
CA GLY A 206 7.76 7.54 13.79
C GLY A 206 6.45 7.87 13.07
N THR A 207 5.92 6.93 12.29
CA THR A 207 4.69 7.09 11.50
C THR A 207 3.59 6.09 11.90
N HIS A 208 3.88 5.15 12.80
CA HIS A 208 2.88 4.27 13.37
C HIS A 208 1.85 5.12 14.12
N HIS A 209 0.56 4.91 13.81
CA HIS A 209 -0.55 5.71 14.30
C HIS A 209 -0.29 7.23 14.14
N LEU A 210 0.26 7.61 12.97
CA LEU A 210 0.47 9.03 12.63
C LEU A 210 -0.84 9.82 12.74
N LEU A 211 -1.96 9.22 12.37
CA LEU A 211 -3.30 9.70 12.68
C LEU A 211 -3.84 8.91 13.88
N ASP A 212 -3.43 9.31 15.07
CA ASP A 212 -3.98 8.86 16.34
C ASP A 212 -5.28 9.60 16.70
N ARG A 213 -5.86 9.27 17.85
CA ARG A 213 -7.09 9.88 18.35
C ARG A 213 -7.00 11.40 18.43
N ASP A 214 -5.90 11.93 18.96
CA ASP A 214 -5.75 13.37 19.20
C ASP A 214 -5.62 14.13 17.87
N ARG A 215 -4.88 13.58 16.91
CA ARG A 215 -4.76 14.16 15.58
C ARG A 215 -6.03 14.05 14.75
N ILE A 216 -6.76 12.95 14.86
CA ILE A 216 -8.09 12.83 14.26
C ILE A 216 -9.04 13.90 14.82
N ALA A 217 -8.96 14.19 16.12
CA ALA A 217 -9.76 15.24 16.74
C ALA A 217 -9.38 16.68 16.31
N LEU A 218 -8.19 16.88 15.71
CA LEU A 218 -7.80 18.17 15.11
C LEU A 218 -8.42 18.39 13.74
N MET A 219 -8.89 17.35 13.06
CA MET A 219 -9.41 17.47 11.72
C MET A 219 -10.73 18.25 11.69
N LYS A 220 -11.03 18.83 10.55
CA LYS A 220 -12.33 19.52 10.36
C LYS A 220 -13.49 18.55 10.55
N ASP A 221 -14.59 19.05 11.12
CA ASP A 221 -15.86 18.34 11.11
C ASP A 221 -16.26 18.01 9.66
N GLY A 222 -16.54 16.76 9.40
CA GLY A 222 -16.88 16.29 8.05
C GLY A 222 -15.68 16.10 7.11
N ALA A 223 -14.44 16.17 7.61
CA ALA A 223 -13.26 15.85 6.83
C ALA A 223 -13.23 14.38 6.39
N VAL A 224 -12.50 14.10 5.32
CA VAL A 224 -12.36 12.77 4.73
C VAL A 224 -10.92 12.30 4.82
N VAL A 225 -10.72 11.00 5.13
CA VAL A 225 -9.41 10.36 5.18
C VAL A 225 -9.24 9.37 4.03
N ILE A 226 -8.10 9.46 3.31
CA ILE A 226 -7.70 8.53 2.26
C ILE A 226 -6.41 7.84 2.67
N ASN A 227 -6.42 6.51 2.70
CA ASN A 227 -5.22 5.74 2.99
C ASN A 227 -4.96 4.69 1.90
N THR A 228 -3.92 4.93 1.10
CA THR A 228 -3.35 4.00 0.12
C THR A 228 -1.90 3.66 0.46
N GLY A 229 -1.46 3.97 1.68
CA GLY A 229 -0.12 3.72 2.19
C GLY A 229 -0.02 2.41 2.96
N ARG A 230 -0.18 2.46 4.28
CA ARG A 230 -0.21 1.31 5.18
C ARG A 230 -1.30 1.47 6.24
N GLY A 231 -1.97 0.37 6.58
CA GLY A 231 -3.05 0.37 7.58
C GLY A 231 -2.65 1.03 8.91
N PRO A 232 -1.55 0.60 9.56
CA PRO A 232 -1.12 1.13 10.85
C PRO A 232 -0.62 2.59 10.85
N LEU A 233 -0.72 3.33 9.74
CA LEU A 233 -0.56 4.79 9.75
C LEU A 233 -1.71 5.50 10.49
N ILE A 234 -2.83 4.82 10.65
CA ILE A 234 -4.02 5.32 11.33
C ILE A 234 -4.34 4.39 12.50
N ASP A 235 -4.61 4.94 13.67
CA ASP A 235 -5.28 4.21 14.74
C ASP A 235 -6.70 3.86 14.26
N THR A 236 -6.87 2.62 13.82
CA THR A 236 -8.12 2.17 13.22
C THR A 236 -9.31 2.27 14.17
N LYS A 237 -9.08 2.07 15.47
CA LYS A 237 -10.12 2.21 16.50
C LYS A 237 -10.58 3.66 16.62
N ALA A 238 -9.65 4.60 16.68
CA ALA A 238 -9.96 6.02 16.73
C ALA A 238 -10.67 6.49 15.44
N LEU A 239 -10.25 6.00 14.28
CA LEU A 239 -10.90 6.28 13.00
C LEU A 239 -12.37 5.79 12.99
N VAL A 240 -12.61 4.55 13.42
CA VAL A 240 -13.96 3.97 13.49
C VAL A 240 -14.86 4.84 14.38
N GLU A 241 -14.39 5.19 15.58
CA GLU A 241 -15.16 6.02 16.52
C GLU A 241 -15.49 7.41 15.94
N ALA A 242 -14.54 8.04 15.24
CA ALA A 242 -14.75 9.35 14.60
C ALA A 242 -15.73 9.30 13.41
N LEU A 243 -15.74 8.18 12.67
CA LEU A 243 -16.69 7.96 11.59
C LEU A 243 -18.11 7.65 12.11
N GLU A 244 -18.22 6.89 13.18
CA GLU A 244 -19.50 6.52 13.79
C GLU A 244 -20.18 7.69 14.51
N ASN A 245 -19.41 8.55 15.18
CA ASN A 245 -19.95 9.75 15.83
C ASN A 245 -20.17 10.91 14.86
N GLY A 246 -19.73 10.78 13.59
CA GLY A 246 -19.94 11.76 12.54
C GLY A 246 -18.97 12.95 12.54
N SER A 247 -17.93 12.97 13.40
CA SER A 247 -16.90 14.01 13.33
C SER A 247 -16.09 13.94 12.03
N LEU A 248 -15.84 12.74 11.52
CA LEU A 248 -15.33 12.55 10.16
C LEU A 248 -16.47 12.28 9.17
N GLY A 249 -16.41 12.94 8.01
CA GLY A 249 -17.40 12.83 6.94
C GLY A 249 -17.29 11.53 6.14
N GLY A 250 -16.13 10.88 6.14
CA GLY A 250 -15.92 9.63 5.42
C GLY A 250 -14.47 9.17 5.38
N ALA A 251 -14.27 7.97 4.88
CA ALA A 251 -12.94 7.42 4.63
C ALA A 251 -12.91 6.54 3.37
N ALA A 252 -11.76 6.51 2.68
CA ALA A 252 -11.46 5.52 1.67
C ALA A 252 -10.12 4.85 1.99
N LEU A 253 -10.17 3.56 2.21
CA LEU A 253 -9.10 2.76 2.76
C LEU A 253 -8.78 1.62 1.79
N ASP A 254 -7.64 1.70 1.12
CA ASP A 254 -7.10 0.57 0.34
C ASP A 254 -6.31 -0.38 1.24
N VAL A 255 -5.92 0.09 2.42
CA VAL A 255 -5.21 -0.64 3.46
C VAL A 255 -5.85 -0.40 4.83
N ILE A 256 -5.83 -1.40 5.69
CA ILE A 256 -6.30 -1.31 7.08
C ILE A 256 -5.34 -2.05 8.02
N GLU A 257 -5.32 -1.63 9.27
CA GLU A 257 -4.58 -2.34 10.30
C GLU A 257 -5.18 -3.73 10.54
N GLY A 258 -4.34 -4.76 10.54
CA GLY A 258 -4.79 -6.15 10.69
C GLY A 258 -5.41 -6.75 9.42
N GLU A 259 -5.05 -6.27 8.23
CA GLU A 259 -5.53 -6.81 6.95
C GLU A 259 -4.92 -8.17 6.59
N GLU A 260 -3.83 -8.57 7.26
CA GLU A 260 -3.11 -9.80 7.00
C GLU A 260 -4.02 -11.02 7.12
N GLY A 261 -3.94 -11.89 6.12
CA GLY A 261 -4.78 -13.09 6.03
C GLY A 261 -6.26 -12.83 5.72
N ILE A 262 -6.68 -11.57 5.56
CA ILE A 262 -8.03 -11.18 5.11
C ILE A 262 -7.95 -10.68 3.67
N PHE A 263 -7.13 -9.64 3.40
CA PHE A 263 -6.94 -9.14 2.05
C PHE A 263 -6.21 -10.18 1.20
N TYR A 264 -6.44 -10.17 -0.09
CA TYR A 264 -5.97 -11.16 -1.07
C TYR A 264 -6.50 -12.59 -0.84
N THR A 265 -7.49 -12.78 0.05
CA THR A 265 -8.04 -14.10 0.36
C THR A 265 -9.55 -14.13 0.10
N ASP A 266 -10.05 -15.26 -0.42
CA ASP A 266 -11.50 -15.48 -0.49
C ASP A 266 -12.06 -15.81 0.90
N CYS A 267 -12.71 -14.83 1.50
CA CYS A 267 -13.32 -14.93 2.82
C CYS A 267 -14.83 -15.19 2.78
N ARG A 268 -15.43 -15.54 1.61
CA ARG A 268 -16.88 -15.73 1.50
C ARG A 268 -17.42 -16.88 2.34
N ALA A 269 -16.60 -17.90 2.59
CA ALA A 269 -16.98 -19.12 3.32
C ALA A 269 -16.39 -19.19 4.73
N ARG A 270 -15.83 -18.09 5.26
CA ARG A 270 -15.25 -18.05 6.61
C ARG A 270 -15.59 -16.74 7.31
N ASP A 271 -15.58 -16.78 8.63
CA ASP A 271 -15.71 -15.58 9.45
C ASP A 271 -14.45 -14.71 9.33
N ILE A 272 -14.66 -13.41 9.33
CA ILE A 272 -13.60 -12.41 9.37
C ILE A 272 -13.42 -11.99 10.83
N ASP A 273 -12.30 -12.35 11.42
CA ASP A 273 -11.93 -11.97 12.79
C ASP A 273 -11.26 -10.58 12.81
N SER A 274 -12.04 -9.57 12.49
CA SER A 274 -11.63 -8.16 12.57
C SER A 274 -12.87 -7.30 12.84
N GLU A 275 -13.10 -6.98 14.13
CA GLU A 275 -14.21 -6.12 14.54
C GLU A 275 -14.16 -4.76 13.83
N ALA A 276 -12.97 -4.16 13.75
CA ALA A 276 -12.78 -2.85 13.12
C ALA A 276 -13.19 -2.87 11.63
N LEU A 277 -12.75 -3.87 10.87
CA LEU A 277 -13.14 -4.03 9.47
C LEU A 277 -14.65 -4.22 9.33
N LEU A 278 -15.27 -5.04 10.19
CA LEU A 278 -16.71 -5.27 10.16
C LEU A 278 -17.51 -4.00 10.47
N ARG A 279 -17.04 -3.18 11.40
CA ARG A 279 -17.64 -1.87 11.72
C ARG A 279 -17.50 -0.89 10.55
N LEU A 280 -16.28 -0.72 10.01
CA LEU A 280 -16.03 0.13 8.85
C LEU A 280 -16.89 -0.25 7.64
N ARG A 281 -17.06 -1.54 7.34
CA ARG A 281 -17.90 -2.02 6.23
C ARG A 281 -19.37 -1.67 6.35
N ARG A 282 -19.88 -1.49 7.57
CA ARG A 282 -21.29 -1.12 7.83
C ARG A 282 -21.54 0.36 7.57
N LEU A 283 -20.53 1.20 7.65
CA LEU A 283 -20.65 2.64 7.48
C LEU A 283 -20.88 3.00 5.99
N PRO A 284 -21.90 3.78 5.66
CA PRO A 284 -22.21 4.13 4.27
C PRO A 284 -21.17 5.04 3.63
N ASN A 285 -20.52 5.88 4.44
CA ASN A 285 -19.51 6.87 4.06
C ASN A 285 -18.06 6.31 4.06
N VAL A 286 -17.90 5.00 4.11
CA VAL A 286 -16.58 4.33 4.07
C VAL A 286 -16.46 3.47 2.82
N LEU A 287 -15.38 3.66 2.06
CA LEU A 287 -14.97 2.81 0.95
C LEU A 287 -13.80 1.94 1.43
N ILE A 288 -13.83 0.65 1.14
CA ILE A 288 -12.71 -0.27 1.40
C ILE A 288 -12.41 -1.02 0.11
N THR A 289 -11.15 -1.00 -0.28
CA THR A 289 -10.61 -1.79 -1.37
C THR A 289 -9.47 -2.66 -0.83
N PRO A 290 -9.28 -3.90 -1.33
CA PRO A 290 -8.42 -4.88 -0.69
C PRO A 290 -6.96 -4.75 -1.16
N HIS A 291 -6.31 -3.61 -0.87
CA HIS A 291 -4.89 -3.31 -1.13
C HIS A 291 -4.53 -3.48 -2.63
N THR A 292 -5.34 -2.84 -3.49
CA THR A 292 -5.25 -2.99 -4.96
C THR A 292 -4.78 -1.73 -5.67
N ALA A 293 -4.47 -0.65 -4.96
CA ALA A 293 -4.09 0.62 -5.57
C ALA A 293 -2.86 0.53 -6.50
N TYR A 294 -1.94 -0.39 -6.26
CA TYR A 294 -0.77 -0.63 -7.11
C TYR A 294 -1.09 -1.49 -8.35
N TYR A 295 -2.19 -2.25 -8.34
CA TYR A 295 -2.43 -3.37 -9.25
C TYR A 295 -2.86 -2.90 -10.64
N THR A 296 -1.86 -2.62 -11.47
CA THR A 296 -2.01 -2.27 -12.90
C THR A 296 -0.97 -3.03 -13.73
N ASP A 297 -1.24 -3.23 -15.01
CA ASP A 297 -0.32 -3.92 -15.94
C ASP A 297 1.08 -3.31 -15.92
N HIS A 298 1.14 -1.96 -15.87
CA HIS A 298 2.41 -1.23 -15.86
C HIS A 298 3.18 -1.48 -14.56
N ALA A 299 2.53 -1.28 -13.40
CA ALA A 299 3.18 -1.49 -12.11
C ALA A 299 3.60 -2.95 -11.90
N LEU A 300 2.81 -3.90 -12.38
CA LEU A 300 3.15 -5.32 -12.31
C LEU A 300 4.38 -5.66 -13.16
N SER A 301 4.45 -5.08 -14.37
CA SER A 301 5.62 -5.21 -15.24
C SER A 301 6.88 -4.64 -14.59
N ASP A 302 6.79 -3.40 -14.06
CA ASP A 302 7.89 -2.74 -13.33
C ASP A 302 8.35 -3.57 -12.12
N THR A 303 7.39 -4.13 -11.37
CA THR A 303 7.66 -4.94 -10.18
C THR A 303 8.50 -6.17 -10.52
N VAL A 304 8.13 -6.89 -11.57
CA VAL A 304 8.85 -8.09 -12.02
C VAL A 304 10.23 -7.72 -12.56
N GLU A 305 10.31 -6.71 -13.44
CA GLU A 305 11.56 -6.28 -14.07
C GLU A 305 12.56 -5.79 -13.02
N ASN A 306 12.15 -4.89 -12.12
CA ASN A 306 13.02 -4.35 -11.10
C ASN A 306 13.46 -5.40 -10.07
N SER A 307 12.61 -6.39 -9.76
CA SER A 307 13.01 -7.51 -8.91
C SER A 307 14.11 -8.37 -9.56
N LEU A 308 14.02 -8.62 -10.87
CA LEU A 308 15.07 -9.32 -11.63
C LEU A 308 16.37 -8.50 -11.66
N ILE A 309 16.28 -7.19 -11.93
CA ILE A 309 17.43 -6.26 -11.96
C ILE A 309 18.13 -6.24 -10.60
N ASN A 310 17.38 -6.13 -9.49
CA ASN A 310 17.96 -6.11 -8.15
C ASN A 310 18.71 -7.42 -7.84
N CYS A 311 18.10 -8.57 -8.12
CA CYS A 311 18.73 -9.86 -7.90
C CYS A 311 20.01 -10.02 -8.74
N LEU A 312 19.99 -9.61 -10.00
CA LEU A 312 21.16 -9.65 -10.89
C LEU A 312 22.27 -8.69 -10.45
N SER A 313 21.89 -7.48 -10.03
CA SER A 313 22.84 -6.49 -9.51
C SER A 313 23.58 -7.03 -8.30
N PHE A 314 22.86 -7.65 -7.37
CA PHE A 314 23.46 -8.31 -6.20
C PHE A 314 24.39 -9.46 -6.62
N ALA A 315 23.91 -10.37 -7.48
CA ALA A 315 24.69 -11.52 -7.93
C ALA A 315 26.00 -11.14 -8.65
N ASN A 316 26.02 -9.97 -9.30
CA ASN A 316 27.20 -9.43 -10.01
C ASN A 316 28.08 -8.53 -9.11
N GLY A 317 27.83 -8.46 -7.80
CA GLY A 317 28.60 -7.63 -6.86
C GLY A 317 28.35 -6.12 -6.94
N GLY A 318 27.23 -5.71 -7.54
CA GLY A 318 26.88 -4.30 -7.74
C GLY A 318 26.15 -3.61 -6.58
N MET A 319 25.78 -4.35 -5.52
CA MET A 319 25.24 -3.83 -4.27
C MET A 319 26.12 -4.29 -3.11
N GLN A 320 26.86 -3.36 -2.51
CA GLN A 320 27.54 -3.50 -1.22
C GLN A 320 26.79 -2.69 -0.17
#